data_992ed59c5001935bc8fdc9c175559afe
#
_entry.id   992ed59c5001935bc8fdc9c175559afe
#
_cell.length_a   1.000
_cell.length_b   1.000
_cell.length_c   1.000
_cell.angle_alpha   90.00
_cell.angle_beta   90.00
_cell.angle_gamma   90.00
#
_symmetry.space_group_name_H-M   'P 1'
#
loop_
_entity.id
_entity.type
_entity.pdbx_description
1 polymer ?
#
loop_
_entity_poly.entity_id
_entity_poly.type
_entity_poly.pdbx_seq_one_letter_code
_entity_poly.pdbx_strand_id
1 'polypeptide(L)'
;MKIDYGTSSIYSKEDMDAAIEVIKKQFSSFEGCKLYSLSYKSDEESNNADNIAWMNDLEKANDDKEVFVQCIAFDSSFRSPKKGGGAWEANEEYTWSWWLARSEGGKWKLMTWGY
;
A
#
# COMPACT_ATOMS: atom_id res chain seq x y z
N MET A 1 10.36 -8.27 -10.13
CA MET A 1 9.04 -7.72 -9.84
C MET A 1 8.68 -6.63 -10.84
N LYS A 2 7.42 -6.58 -11.25
CA LYS A 2 6.92 -5.61 -12.22
C LYS A 2 6.23 -4.46 -11.50
N ILE A 3 6.59 -3.21 -11.85
CA ILE A 3 5.97 -2.01 -11.27
C ILE A 3 5.31 -1.22 -12.40
N ASP A 4 4.03 -0.90 -12.22
CA ASP A 4 3.28 -0.04 -13.12
C ASP A 4 2.95 1.26 -12.37
N TYR A 5 3.59 2.34 -12.76
CA TYR A 5 3.39 3.65 -12.15
C TYR A 5 2.10 4.34 -12.61
N GLY A 6 1.46 3.82 -13.67
CA GLY A 6 0.27 4.45 -14.22
C GLY A 6 0.52 5.87 -14.68
N THR A 7 -0.51 6.69 -14.57
CA THR A 7 -0.46 8.11 -14.88
C THR A 7 -0.95 8.90 -13.68
N SER A 8 -0.18 9.90 -13.26
CA SER A 8 -0.56 10.76 -12.14
C SER A 8 -0.23 12.22 -12.43
N SER A 9 -1.14 13.10 -12.04
CA SER A 9 -0.92 14.54 -12.05
C SER A 9 -0.55 15.08 -10.66
N ILE A 10 -0.59 14.25 -9.63
CA ILE A 10 -0.34 14.68 -8.25
C ILE A 10 0.91 14.04 -7.62
N TYR A 11 1.31 12.84 -8.07
CA TYR A 11 2.47 12.15 -7.52
C TYR A 11 3.56 11.97 -8.55
N SER A 12 4.79 12.30 -8.17
CA SER A 12 5.97 12.04 -8.98
C SER A 12 6.38 10.56 -8.87
N LYS A 13 7.30 10.14 -9.74
CA LYS A 13 7.89 8.80 -9.64
C LYS A 13 8.60 8.63 -8.30
N GLU A 14 9.28 9.67 -7.81
CA GLU A 14 9.95 9.65 -6.51
C GLU A 14 8.94 9.44 -5.37
N ASP A 15 7.78 10.09 -5.42
CA ASP A 15 6.71 9.88 -4.45
C ASP A 15 6.25 8.43 -4.44
N MET A 16 6.04 7.87 -5.63
CA MET A 16 5.60 6.48 -5.78
C MET A 16 6.67 5.50 -5.31
N ASP A 17 7.92 5.74 -5.67
CA ASP A 17 9.03 4.87 -5.24
C ASP A 17 9.17 4.86 -3.72
N ALA A 18 8.99 6.00 -3.07
CA ALA A 18 9.02 6.08 -1.61
C ALA A 18 7.91 5.25 -0.98
N ALA A 19 6.69 5.31 -1.53
CA ALA A 19 5.57 4.50 -1.07
C ALA A 19 5.82 3.01 -1.29
N ILE A 20 6.34 2.65 -2.46
CA ILE A 20 6.66 1.27 -2.83
C ILE A 20 7.69 0.67 -1.85
N GLU A 21 8.72 1.44 -1.46
CA GLU A 21 9.70 0.97 -0.50
C GLU A 21 9.05 0.65 0.87
N VAL A 22 8.09 1.43 1.30
CA VAL A 22 7.35 1.16 2.54
C VAL A 22 6.55 -0.15 2.41
N ILE A 23 5.89 -0.36 1.27
CA ILE A 23 5.16 -1.61 0.99
C ILE A 23 6.10 -2.81 1.00
N LYS A 24 7.22 -2.71 0.32
CA LYS A 24 8.20 -3.80 0.22
C LYS A 24 8.75 -4.17 1.59
N LYS A 25 9.00 -3.17 2.43
CA LYS A 25 9.48 -3.41 3.80
C LYS A 25 8.46 -4.21 4.62
N GLN A 26 7.19 -3.84 4.54
CA GLN A 26 6.13 -4.59 5.23
C GLN A 26 5.97 -5.99 4.63
N PHE A 27 5.99 -6.09 3.30
CA PHE A 27 5.86 -7.35 2.60
C PHE A 27 6.97 -8.35 2.99
N SER A 28 8.16 -7.86 3.31
CA SER A 28 9.27 -8.71 3.70
C SER A 28 8.98 -9.52 4.98
N SER A 29 7.98 -9.12 5.77
CA SER A 29 7.53 -9.88 6.95
C SER A 29 6.65 -11.08 6.60
N PHE A 30 6.19 -11.19 5.35
CA PHE A 30 5.38 -12.30 4.87
C PHE A 30 6.31 -13.40 4.38
N GLU A 31 6.84 -14.20 5.32
CA GLU A 31 7.85 -15.20 5.02
C GLU A 31 7.44 -16.16 3.92
N GLY A 32 8.32 -16.34 2.94
CA GLY A 32 8.11 -17.27 1.84
C GLY A 32 7.17 -16.76 0.75
N CYS A 33 6.49 -15.64 0.96
CA CYS A 33 5.66 -15.03 -0.07
C CYS A 33 6.53 -14.33 -1.11
N LYS A 34 6.07 -14.34 -2.35
CA LYS A 34 6.78 -13.69 -3.46
C LYS A 34 5.91 -12.62 -4.09
N LEU A 35 6.39 -11.40 -4.08
CA LEU A 35 5.71 -10.25 -4.68
C LEU A 35 6.04 -10.20 -6.18
N TYR A 36 5.02 -10.23 -7.03
CA TYR A 36 5.19 -10.20 -8.48
C TYR A 36 4.97 -8.83 -9.08
N SER A 37 4.00 -8.08 -8.59
CA SER A 37 3.69 -6.78 -9.19
C SER A 37 3.11 -5.80 -8.19
N LEU A 38 3.33 -4.52 -8.48
CA LEU A 38 2.66 -3.40 -7.84
C LEU A 38 2.19 -2.45 -8.93
N SER A 39 0.94 -2.01 -8.86
CA SER A 39 0.36 -1.08 -9.81
C SER A 39 -0.28 0.08 -9.07
N TYR A 40 0.04 1.31 -9.48
CA TYR A 40 -0.59 2.49 -8.91
C TYR A 40 -2.08 2.51 -9.27
N LYS A 41 -2.93 2.76 -8.28
CA LYS A 41 -4.33 3.08 -8.54
C LYS A 41 -4.38 4.51 -9.10
N SER A 42 -5.46 4.86 -9.78
CA SER A 42 -5.60 6.21 -10.33
C SER A 42 -5.56 7.29 -9.23
N ASP A 43 -5.32 8.53 -9.64
CA ASP A 43 -5.40 9.66 -8.70
C ASP A 43 -6.77 9.73 -8.02
N GLU A 44 -7.83 9.48 -8.76
CA GLU A 44 -9.19 9.49 -8.23
C GLU A 44 -9.42 8.41 -7.18
N GLU A 45 -8.91 7.20 -7.41
CA GLU A 45 -9.05 6.09 -6.47
C GLU A 45 -8.12 6.22 -5.26
N SER A 46 -7.02 6.93 -5.42
CA SER A 46 -6.01 7.10 -4.36
C SER A 46 -6.31 8.30 -3.48
N ASN A 47 -6.34 9.48 -4.06
CA ASN A 47 -6.31 10.74 -3.32
C ASN A 47 -7.63 11.49 -3.44
N ASN A 48 -8.63 11.03 -2.72
CA ASN A 48 -9.94 11.68 -2.66
C ASN A 48 -10.32 11.96 -1.20
N ALA A 49 -11.34 12.79 -1.00
CA ALA A 49 -11.75 13.22 0.34
C ALA A 49 -12.17 12.06 1.23
N ASP A 50 -12.86 11.07 0.67
CA ASP A 50 -13.31 9.90 1.43
C ASP A 50 -12.13 9.05 1.92
N ASN A 51 -11.14 8.83 1.07
CA ASN A 51 -9.95 8.07 1.44
C ASN A 51 -9.11 8.80 2.47
N ILE A 52 -8.96 10.11 2.32
CA ILE A 52 -8.21 10.92 3.29
C ILE A 52 -8.90 10.87 4.65
N ALA A 53 -10.23 10.98 4.68
CA ALA A 53 -11.01 10.85 5.92
C ALA A 53 -10.84 9.45 6.53
N TRP A 54 -10.87 8.40 5.71
CA TRP A 54 -10.66 7.04 6.16
C TRP A 54 -9.27 6.86 6.79
N MET A 55 -8.23 7.38 6.14
CA MET A 55 -6.86 7.29 6.68
C MET A 55 -6.75 8.01 8.03
N ASN A 56 -7.38 9.19 8.16
CA ASN A 56 -7.38 9.93 9.41
C ASN A 56 -8.18 9.21 10.51
N ASP A 57 -9.26 8.52 10.15
CA ASP A 57 -10.02 7.70 11.09
C ASP A 57 -9.19 6.52 11.61
N LEU A 58 -8.43 5.86 10.71
CA LEU A 58 -7.53 4.78 11.11
C LEU A 58 -6.44 5.28 12.06
N GLU A 59 -5.91 6.46 11.81
CA GLU A 59 -4.89 7.06 12.66
C GLU A 59 -5.41 7.31 14.07
N LYS A 60 -6.61 7.86 14.18
CA LYS A 60 -7.27 8.10 15.46
C LYS A 60 -7.57 6.79 16.20
N ALA A 61 -7.99 5.76 15.48
CA ALA A 61 -8.28 4.45 16.05
C ALA A 61 -7.02 3.79 16.63
N ASN A 62 -5.85 4.11 16.08
CA ASN A 62 -4.56 3.65 16.58
C ASN A 62 -3.97 4.55 17.68
N ASP A 63 -4.74 5.53 18.13
CA ASP A 63 -4.35 6.49 19.16
C ASP A 63 -3.15 7.37 18.76
N ASP A 64 -2.94 7.54 17.47
CA ASP A 64 -1.92 8.40 16.89
C ASP A 64 -2.56 9.75 16.52
N LYS A 65 -1.73 10.77 16.31
CA LYS A 65 -2.20 12.16 16.17
C LYS A 65 -1.79 12.84 14.89
N GLU A 66 -1.25 12.11 13.94
CA GLU A 66 -0.86 12.69 12.66
C GLU A 66 -2.11 13.07 11.87
N VAL A 67 -2.05 14.17 11.12
CA VAL A 67 -3.16 14.60 10.25
C VAL A 67 -2.71 14.41 8.82
N PHE A 68 -3.35 13.51 8.10
CA PHE A 68 -3.02 13.20 6.72
C PHE A 68 -3.74 14.13 5.75
N VAL A 69 -3.04 14.53 4.71
CA VAL A 69 -3.57 15.40 3.65
C VAL A 69 -3.49 14.73 2.28
N GLN A 70 -2.78 13.60 2.17
CA GLN A 70 -2.68 12.83 0.92
C GLN A 70 -2.76 11.34 1.19
N CYS A 71 -3.36 10.63 0.24
CA CYS A 71 -3.46 9.17 0.25
C CYS A 71 -2.95 8.63 -1.09
N ILE A 72 -2.18 7.55 -1.05
CA ILE A 72 -1.72 6.85 -2.24
C ILE A 72 -2.04 5.36 -2.08
N ALA A 73 -2.44 4.72 -3.18
CA ALA A 73 -2.82 3.31 -3.13
C ALA A 73 -2.25 2.53 -4.31
N PHE A 74 -1.90 1.29 -4.03
CA PHE A 74 -1.37 0.35 -5.03
C PHE A 74 -2.11 -0.97 -4.94
N ASP A 75 -2.30 -1.60 -6.10
CA ASP A 75 -2.70 -3.00 -6.17
C ASP A 75 -1.46 -3.85 -6.32
N SER A 76 -1.49 -5.04 -5.72
CA SER A 76 -0.38 -5.98 -5.81
C SER A 76 -0.86 -7.34 -6.26
N SER A 77 0.06 -8.12 -6.84
CA SER A 77 -0.12 -9.55 -6.95
C SER A 77 1.07 -10.24 -6.31
N PHE A 78 0.80 -11.26 -5.52
CA PHE A 78 1.85 -12.04 -4.87
C PHE A 78 1.38 -13.48 -4.67
N ARG A 79 2.31 -14.35 -4.35
CA ARG A 79 2.03 -15.78 -4.15
C ARG A 79 2.55 -16.23 -2.81
N SER A 80 1.75 -17.05 -2.13
CA SER A 80 2.12 -17.65 -0.86
C SER A 80 3.17 -18.76 -1.04
N PRO A 81 3.82 -19.21 0.06
CA PRO A 81 4.80 -20.30 -0.01
C PRO A 81 4.21 -21.58 -0.63
N LYS A 82 5.05 -22.35 -1.30
CA LYS A 82 4.63 -23.62 -1.91
C LYS A 82 4.00 -24.59 -0.92
N LYS A 83 4.44 -24.57 0.33
CA LYS A 83 3.93 -25.45 1.40
C LYS A 83 2.92 -24.75 2.29
N GLY A 84 2.55 -23.49 1.97
CA GLY A 84 1.73 -22.69 2.85
C GLY A 84 2.45 -22.34 4.15
N GLY A 85 1.70 -22.06 5.18
CA GLY A 85 2.23 -21.74 6.51
C GLY A 85 1.50 -20.58 7.16
N GLY A 86 1.31 -20.65 8.46
CA GLY A 86 0.56 -19.64 9.20
C GLY A 86 -0.84 -19.47 8.65
N ALA A 87 -1.19 -18.25 8.24
CA ALA A 87 -2.50 -17.95 7.65
C ALA A 87 -2.55 -18.19 6.13
N TRP A 88 -1.45 -18.62 5.52
CA TRP A 88 -1.36 -18.73 4.07
C TRP A 88 -1.76 -20.12 3.57
N GLU A 89 -2.64 -20.14 2.57
CA GLU A 89 -2.87 -21.35 1.78
C GLU A 89 -1.61 -21.69 0.98
N ALA A 90 -1.44 -22.95 0.63
CA ALA A 90 -0.25 -23.38 -0.10
C ALA A 90 -0.30 -22.91 -1.55
N ASN A 91 0.74 -22.20 -1.99
CA ASN A 91 0.94 -21.81 -3.39
C ASN A 91 -0.26 -21.09 -4.02
N GLU A 92 -0.88 -20.19 -3.24
CA GLU A 92 -2.02 -19.40 -3.71
C GLU A 92 -1.58 -18.02 -4.19
N GLU A 93 -2.29 -17.51 -5.18
CA GLU A 93 -2.11 -16.16 -5.67
C GLU A 93 -3.08 -15.22 -4.96
N TYR A 94 -2.56 -14.09 -4.51
CA TYR A 94 -3.34 -13.06 -3.82
C TYR A 94 -3.24 -11.75 -4.58
N THR A 95 -4.35 -11.02 -4.62
CA THR A 95 -4.42 -9.66 -5.16
C THR A 95 -4.90 -8.75 -4.05
N TRP A 96 -4.00 -7.96 -3.50
CA TRP A 96 -4.28 -7.06 -2.37
C TRP A 96 -4.02 -5.62 -2.74
N SER A 97 -4.76 -4.72 -2.09
CA SER A 97 -4.52 -3.28 -2.16
C SER A 97 -3.76 -2.81 -0.94
N TRP A 98 -2.91 -1.81 -1.13
CA TRP A 98 -2.08 -1.21 -0.07
C TRP A 98 -2.37 0.28 -0.03
N TRP A 99 -2.69 0.78 1.15
CA TRP A 99 -3.15 2.15 1.36
C TRP A 99 -2.17 2.87 2.28
N LEU A 100 -1.59 3.97 1.79
CA LEU A 100 -0.63 4.77 2.50
C LEU A 100 -1.11 6.22 2.56
N ALA A 101 -0.69 6.93 3.60
CA ALA A 101 -1.06 8.32 3.77
C ALA A 101 0.13 9.12 4.28
N ARG A 102 0.10 10.43 4.05
CA ARG A 102 1.11 11.33 4.60
C ARG A 102 0.51 12.67 4.97
N SER A 103 1.10 13.29 5.97
CA SER A 103 0.85 14.68 6.32
C SER A 103 1.65 15.60 5.39
N GLU A 104 1.34 16.88 5.41
CA GLU A 104 2.03 17.87 4.58
C GLU A 104 3.55 17.83 4.85
N GLY A 105 4.34 17.60 3.80
CA GLY A 105 5.79 17.48 3.91
C GLY A 105 6.28 16.23 4.62
N GLY A 106 5.37 15.31 4.98
CA GLY A 106 5.71 14.10 5.72
C GLY A 106 6.07 12.90 4.84
N LYS A 107 6.45 11.82 5.49
CA LYS A 107 6.77 10.54 4.85
C LYS A 107 5.52 9.69 4.73
N TRP A 108 5.49 8.79 3.75
CA TRP A 108 4.40 7.84 3.61
C TRP A 108 4.35 6.89 4.80
N LYS A 109 3.14 6.73 5.35
CA LYS A 109 2.85 5.77 6.41
C LYS A 109 1.88 4.74 5.87
N LEU A 110 2.23 3.46 5.99
CA LEU A 110 1.35 2.38 5.57
C LEU A 110 0.25 2.21 6.60
N MET A 111 -1.00 2.41 6.17
CA MET A 111 -2.14 2.44 7.08
C MET A 111 -2.91 1.13 7.08
N THR A 112 -3.11 0.52 5.92
CA THR A 112 -3.85 -0.74 5.85
C THR A 112 -3.56 -1.44 4.53
N TRP A 113 -3.83 -2.75 4.50
CA TRP A 113 -3.71 -3.57 3.31
C TRP A 113 -4.69 -4.74 3.40
N GLY A 114 -4.93 -5.39 2.25
CA GLY A 114 -5.82 -6.53 2.16
C GLY A 114 -6.67 -6.47 0.90
N TYR A 115 -7.75 -7.23 0.90
CA TYR A 115 -8.66 -7.31 -0.25
C TYR A 115 -9.40 -6.01 -0.52
#